data_0e468364ba5f70645cf779b9c1b8dc22
#
_entry.id   0e468364ba5f70645cf779b9c1b8dc22
#
_cell.length_a   1.000
_cell.length_b   1.000
_cell.length_c   1.000
_cell.angle_alpha   90.00
_cell.angle_beta   90.00
_cell.angle_gamma   90.00
#
_symmetry.space_group_name_H-M   'P 1'
#
loop_
_entity.id
_entity.type
_entity.pdbx_description
1 polymer ?
#
loop_
_entity_poly.entity_id
_entity_poly.type
_entity_poly.pdbx_seq_one_letter_code
_entity_poly.pdbx_strand_id
1 'polypeptide(L)'
;MFGKKIDQLPVFLLAILLLLGFLYRVYGLSNNYSFWTDEDHVAIFVRAILERGKPVLTNGYSTGVYQFLQYWTSAISAKIFGLNEFAIRLPSVFFGVLTILAVYLLGKKIFNRKVGLLSAFFVAFINIEILFSRQARPYQALQFFYLLGFYFIYRLAKENKFNWSCFLGFLGCGLFASLMHGLGLVVFFFGFVYLLIFKTSWFKNKWMLLGIFFLFFGWIFRVPIFSVFSQIGKINNFFYYRVFLTHNYISLCLLAVLGSFLLFWRKNYRKLFLFVIPLGIQIFIVSLFLGQPFTRYFYPVFPFIILLASYGIVDIGNWILEIGGRKAEIRNWKLDIRKIIQYPVSSIQYLMSSLLVFVVVFSLWKTDKLSLLPKKVYSLNADMQEIPEVDWKKIYGFVDQGLKTNPKVVLVANWMDTPVWFLGEGKLNYLIRKSELDVDAFSGAKYLNSLEKFILLTKENPKGYIVLDSWDPTVPEGIREYCQTNLKREFEIDRLYPVQPRYWTVWVYSWGLN
;
A
#
# COMPACT_ATOMS: atom_id res chain seq x y z
N MET A 1 34.37 -10.54 -28.44
CA MET A 1 33.07 -9.89 -28.70
C MET A 1 31.89 -10.47 -27.89
N PHE A 2 31.88 -11.78 -27.59
CA PHE A 2 30.77 -12.43 -26.84
C PHE A 2 30.66 -12.00 -25.36
N GLY A 3 31.76 -11.70 -24.68
CA GLY A 3 31.72 -11.29 -23.25
C GLY A 3 31.01 -9.94 -22.97
N LYS A 4 31.08 -8.97 -23.91
CA LYS A 4 30.35 -7.68 -23.76
C LYS A 4 28.85 -7.83 -24.01
N LYS A 5 28.39 -8.80 -24.83
CA LYS A 5 26.94 -9.02 -25.06
C LYS A 5 26.23 -9.63 -23.86
N ILE A 6 26.91 -10.49 -23.08
CA ILE A 6 26.31 -11.12 -21.88
C ILE A 6 26.10 -10.11 -20.75
N ASP A 7 26.94 -9.07 -20.66
CA ASP A 7 26.75 -8.01 -19.64
C ASP A 7 25.59 -7.03 -19.94
N GLN A 8 25.14 -6.95 -21.19
CA GLN A 8 24.05 -6.08 -21.61
C GLN A 8 22.65 -6.71 -21.36
N LEU A 9 22.55 -8.05 -21.40
CA LEU A 9 21.27 -8.77 -21.23
C LEU A 9 20.51 -8.42 -19.94
N PRO A 10 21.12 -8.36 -18.75
CA PRO A 10 20.39 -7.96 -17.53
C PRO A 10 19.86 -6.53 -17.57
N VAL A 11 20.55 -5.61 -18.22
CA VAL A 11 20.12 -4.22 -18.40
C VAL A 11 18.93 -4.16 -19.35
N PHE A 12 18.99 -4.90 -20.44
CA PHE A 12 17.90 -5.01 -21.41
C PHE A 12 16.64 -5.62 -20.78
N LEU A 13 16.79 -6.73 -20.01
CA LEU A 13 15.66 -7.33 -19.29
C LEU A 13 15.05 -6.37 -18.26
N LEU A 14 15.88 -5.61 -17.54
CA LEU A 14 15.39 -4.59 -16.62
C LEU A 14 14.60 -3.51 -17.36
N ALA A 15 15.09 -3.04 -18.51
CA ALA A 15 14.39 -2.04 -19.31
C ALA A 15 13.01 -2.54 -19.76
N ILE A 16 12.91 -3.81 -20.18
CA ILE A 16 11.64 -4.45 -20.50
C ILE A 16 10.72 -4.50 -19.26
N LEU A 17 11.23 -4.90 -18.10
CA LEU A 17 10.43 -4.95 -16.87
C LEU A 17 9.92 -3.56 -16.45
N LEU A 18 10.74 -2.53 -16.60
CA LEU A 18 10.32 -1.15 -16.31
C LEU A 18 9.25 -0.68 -17.29
N LEU A 19 9.42 -0.96 -18.59
CA LEU A 19 8.43 -0.61 -19.61
C LEU A 19 7.11 -1.35 -19.39
N LEU A 20 7.14 -2.67 -19.24
CA LEU A 20 5.95 -3.46 -18.98
C LEU A 20 5.30 -3.05 -17.64
N GLY A 21 6.11 -2.88 -16.59
CA GLY A 21 5.63 -2.41 -15.30
C GLY A 21 4.95 -1.05 -15.37
N PHE A 22 5.43 -0.12 -16.19
CA PHE A 22 4.78 1.16 -16.49
C PHE A 22 3.46 0.93 -17.25
N LEU A 23 3.47 0.15 -18.33
CA LEU A 23 2.27 -0.12 -19.15
C LEU A 23 1.14 -0.74 -18.32
N TYR A 24 1.45 -1.72 -17.45
CA TYR A 24 0.47 -2.34 -16.55
C TYR A 24 -0.17 -1.35 -15.58
N ARG A 25 0.61 -0.36 -15.14
CA ARG A 25 0.14 0.64 -14.20
C ARG A 25 -0.68 1.75 -14.84
N VAL A 26 -0.40 2.07 -16.10
CA VAL A 26 -1.10 3.13 -16.85
C VAL A 26 -2.30 2.61 -17.63
N TYR A 27 -2.31 1.32 -18.02
CA TYR A 27 -3.38 0.74 -18.83
C TYR A 27 -4.77 0.93 -18.20
N GLY A 28 -5.65 1.66 -18.87
CA GLY A 28 -6.99 1.98 -18.38
C GLY A 28 -7.05 2.91 -17.16
N LEU A 29 -5.97 3.60 -16.80
CA LEU A 29 -5.94 4.48 -15.63
C LEU A 29 -6.87 5.69 -15.77
N SER A 30 -7.00 6.26 -16.97
CA SER A 30 -7.91 7.38 -17.29
C SER A 30 -9.37 6.94 -17.41
N ASN A 31 -9.61 5.70 -17.83
CA ASN A 31 -10.94 5.12 -18.01
C ASN A 31 -11.33 4.21 -16.84
N ASN A 32 -10.55 4.28 -15.77
CA ASN A 32 -10.80 3.54 -14.56
C ASN A 32 -11.98 4.15 -13.80
N TYR A 33 -12.51 3.38 -12.87
CA TYR A 33 -13.61 3.81 -12.02
C TYR A 33 -13.29 5.08 -11.25
N SER A 34 -14.32 5.66 -10.67
CA SER A 34 -14.23 6.75 -9.70
C SER A 34 -13.14 6.51 -8.66
N PHE A 35 -12.69 7.53 -8.01
CA PHE A 35 -11.79 7.37 -6.88
C PHE A 35 -12.36 6.38 -5.86
N TRP A 36 -11.47 5.56 -5.30
CA TRP A 36 -11.80 4.63 -4.24
C TRP A 36 -11.46 5.24 -2.89
N THR A 37 -12.46 5.42 -2.04
CA THR A 37 -12.36 5.98 -0.69
C THR A 37 -11.36 7.14 -0.54
N ASP A 38 -10.29 6.99 0.24
CA ASP A 38 -9.33 8.05 0.57
C ASP A 38 -8.68 8.75 -0.65
N GLU A 39 -8.89 8.30 -1.89
CA GLU A 39 -8.43 9.00 -3.08
C GLU A 39 -9.20 10.30 -3.30
N ASP A 40 -10.52 10.32 -3.00
CA ASP A 40 -11.34 11.55 -3.05
C ASP A 40 -10.78 12.60 -2.10
N HIS A 41 -10.38 12.18 -0.91
CA HIS A 41 -9.75 13.05 0.08
C HIS A 41 -8.49 13.72 -0.47
N VAL A 42 -7.59 12.94 -1.10
CA VAL A 42 -6.40 13.48 -1.76
C VAL A 42 -6.79 14.46 -2.88
N ALA A 43 -7.76 14.10 -3.70
CA ALA A 43 -8.21 14.90 -4.84
C ALA A 43 -8.79 16.25 -4.42
N ILE A 44 -9.54 16.29 -3.32
CA ILE A 44 -10.13 17.51 -2.75
C ILE A 44 -9.02 18.48 -2.29
N PHE A 45 -7.98 17.97 -1.59
CA PHE A 45 -6.85 18.82 -1.20
C PHE A 45 -5.97 19.24 -2.38
N VAL A 46 -5.86 18.40 -3.42
CA VAL A 46 -5.19 18.80 -4.69
C VAL A 46 -5.94 19.95 -5.34
N ARG A 47 -7.28 19.89 -5.41
CA ARG A 47 -8.12 21.01 -5.89
C ARG A 47 -7.86 22.27 -5.06
N ALA A 48 -7.86 22.16 -3.73
CA ALA A 48 -7.59 23.26 -2.83
C ALA A 48 -6.22 23.91 -3.06
N ILE A 49 -5.17 23.10 -3.31
CA ILE A 49 -3.84 23.61 -3.67
C ILE A 49 -3.87 24.38 -4.99
N LEU A 50 -4.53 23.84 -6.02
CA LEU A 50 -4.59 24.50 -7.33
C LEU A 50 -5.37 25.80 -7.30
N GLU A 51 -6.45 25.88 -6.53
CA GLU A 51 -7.32 27.05 -6.43
C GLU A 51 -6.80 28.10 -5.43
N ARG A 52 -6.24 27.67 -4.29
CA ARG A 52 -5.92 28.53 -3.15
C ARG A 52 -4.44 28.53 -2.75
N GLY A 53 -3.59 27.76 -3.43
CA GLY A 53 -2.15 27.66 -3.14
C GLY A 53 -1.80 26.90 -1.86
N LYS A 54 -2.77 26.27 -1.18
CA LYS A 54 -2.56 25.55 0.08
C LYS A 54 -3.61 24.44 0.27
N PRO A 55 -3.27 23.33 0.97
CA PRO A 55 -4.22 22.24 1.24
C PRO A 55 -5.14 22.59 2.42
N VAL A 56 -6.01 23.57 2.23
CA VAL A 56 -6.98 24.04 3.22
C VAL A 56 -8.32 24.21 2.54
N LEU A 57 -9.39 23.63 3.10
CA LEU A 57 -10.74 23.74 2.58
C LEU A 57 -11.34 25.12 2.87
N THR A 58 -12.47 25.46 2.23
CA THR A 58 -13.15 26.74 2.40
C THR A 58 -13.63 26.98 3.84
N ASN A 59 -13.95 25.92 4.56
CA ASN A 59 -14.33 25.96 5.98
C ASN A 59 -13.13 26.03 6.94
N GLY A 60 -11.89 26.13 6.43
CA GLY A 60 -10.66 26.20 7.22
C GLY A 60 -10.08 24.82 7.62
N TYR A 61 -10.71 23.72 7.26
CA TYR A 61 -10.20 22.38 7.59
C TYR A 61 -8.87 22.09 6.86
N SER A 62 -7.92 21.50 7.59
CA SER A 62 -6.60 21.10 7.09
C SER A 62 -6.11 19.86 7.82
N THR A 63 -5.42 18.99 7.12
CA THR A 63 -4.75 17.82 7.69
C THR A 63 -3.35 18.13 8.25
N GLY A 64 -2.92 19.38 8.23
CA GLY A 64 -1.58 19.78 8.63
C GLY A 64 -0.50 19.15 7.75
N VAL A 65 0.46 18.44 8.38
CA VAL A 65 1.56 17.76 7.67
C VAL A 65 1.22 16.34 7.22
N TYR A 66 0.04 15.84 7.56
CA TYR A 66 -0.38 14.49 7.19
C TYR A 66 -0.56 14.41 5.67
N GLN A 67 0.09 13.43 5.04
CA GLN A 67 0.12 13.23 3.58
C GLN A 67 0.56 14.46 2.76
N PHE A 68 1.29 15.40 3.37
CA PHE A 68 1.70 16.65 2.72
C PHE A 68 2.35 16.43 1.35
N LEU A 69 3.33 15.53 1.27
CA LEU A 69 4.05 15.28 0.02
C LEU A 69 3.16 14.61 -1.04
N GLN A 70 2.17 13.79 -0.63
CA GLN A 70 1.20 13.18 -1.54
C GLN A 70 0.34 14.27 -2.22
N TYR A 71 -0.18 15.22 -1.46
CA TYR A 71 -0.99 16.31 -2.02
C TYR A 71 -0.21 17.15 -3.02
N TRP A 72 1.03 17.54 -2.68
CA TRP A 72 1.84 18.37 -3.54
C TRP A 72 2.32 17.65 -4.81
N THR A 73 2.73 16.39 -4.74
CA THR A 73 3.11 15.62 -5.93
C THR A 73 1.92 15.43 -6.87
N SER A 74 0.74 15.15 -6.33
CA SER A 74 -0.49 15.05 -7.12
C SER A 74 -0.94 16.41 -7.67
N ALA A 75 -0.76 17.51 -6.93
CA ALA A 75 -1.07 18.86 -7.43
C ALA A 75 -0.15 19.29 -8.58
N ILE A 76 1.15 18.98 -8.50
CA ILE A 76 2.08 19.22 -9.62
C ILE A 76 1.64 18.45 -10.86
N SER A 77 1.29 17.17 -10.71
CA SER A 77 0.79 16.35 -11.80
C SER A 77 -0.52 16.90 -12.37
N ALA A 78 -1.46 17.30 -11.52
CA ALA A 78 -2.74 17.86 -11.94
C ALA A 78 -2.60 19.25 -12.60
N LYS A 79 -1.59 20.03 -12.22
CA LYS A 79 -1.26 21.30 -12.90
C LYS A 79 -0.77 21.09 -14.34
N ILE A 80 -0.10 19.96 -14.61
CA ILE A 80 0.46 19.65 -15.95
C ILE A 80 -0.60 18.97 -16.83
N PHE A 81 -1.34 18.02 -16.29
CA PHE A 81 -2.24 17.13 -17.04
C PHE A 81 -3.74 17.45 -16.84
N GLY A 82 -4.05 18.52 -16.12
CA GLY A 82 -5.42 18.87 -15.73
C GLY A 82 -5.91 18.17 -14.47
N LEU A 83 -6.91 18.77 -13.80
CA LEU A 83 -7.50 18.21 -12.58
C LEU A 83 -8.45 17.06 -12.93
N ASN A 84 -7.93 15.85 -12.96
CA ASN A 84 -8.66 14.62 -13.26
C ASN A 84 -8.03 13.42 -12.54
N GLU A 85 -8.72 12.29 -12.51
CA GLU A 85 -8.30 11.09 -11.78
C GLU A 85 -6.98 10.51 -12.29
N PHE A 86 -6.73 10.57 -13.61
CA PHE A 86 -5.46 10.14 -14.19
C PHE A 86 -4.29 10.94 -13.63
N ALA A 87 -4.38 12.26 -13.68
CA ALA A 87 -3.32 13.15 -13.24
C ALA A 87 -3.03 13.00 -11.74
N ILE A 88 -4.07 12.84 -10.93
CA ILE A 88 -3.93 12.70 -9.48
C ILE A 88 -3.29 11.35 -9.09
N ARG A 89 -3.53 10.28 -9.87
CA ARG A 89 -2.96 8.93 -9.68
C ARG A 89 -1.53 8.79 -10.24
N LEU A 90 -1.16 9.60 -11.23
CA LEU A 90 0.11 9.45 -11.95
C LEU A 90 1.38 9.46 -11.08
N PRO A 91 1.51 10.24 -9.99
CA PRO A 91 2.65 10.16 -9.08
C PRO A 91 2.83 8.78 -8.46
N SER A 92 1.75 8.09 -8.09
CA SER A 92 1.82 6.73 -7.56
C SER A 92 2.32 5.73 -8.62
N VAL A 93 1.92 5.89 -9.89
CA VAL A 93 2.46 5.10 -11.02
C VAL A 93 3.96 5.31 -11.13
N PHE A 94 4.42 6.55 -11.07
CA PHE A 94 5.85 6.87 -11.15
C PHE A 94 6.65 6.20 -10.01
N PHE A 95 6.19 6.33 -8.77
CA PHE A 95 6.81 5.64 -7.63
C PHE A 95 6.73 4.12 -7.75
N GLY A 96 5.68 3.56 -8.36
CA GLY A 96 5.57 2.13 -8.64
C GLY A 96 6.64 1.63 -9.60
N VAL A 97 6.93 2.38 -10.65
CA VAL A 97 8.02 2.06 -11.59
C VAL A 97 9.39 2.23 -10.93
N LEU A 98 9.59 3.29 -10.16
CA LEU A 98 10.82 3.49 -9.37
C LEU A 98 11.03 2.37 -8.34
N THR A 99 9.96 1.80 -7.79
CA THR A 99 10.05 0.66 -6.86
C THR A 99 10.59 -0.60 -7.57
N ILE A 100 10.19 -0.87 -8.83
CA ILE A 100 10.77 -1.96 -9.63
C ILE A 100 12.29 -1.78 -9.76
N LEU A 101 12.74 -0.55 -10.08
CA LEU A 101 14.16 -0.23 -10.17
C LEU A 101 14.87 -0.37 -8.82
N ALA A 102 14.27 0.16 -7.74
CA ALA A 102 14.84 0.11 -6.39
C ALA A 102 15.04 -1.34 -5.90
N VAL A 103 14.05 -2.19 -6.11
CA VAL A 103 14.12 -3.62 -5.75
C VAL A 103 15.19 -4.34 -6.57
N TYR A 104 15.31 -4.05 -7.87
CA TYR A 104 16.42 -4.56 -8.68
C TYR A 104 17.78 -4.17 -8.13
N LEU A 105 17.97 -2.87 -7.84
CA LEU A 105 19.26 -2.35 -7.34
C LEU A 105 19.61 -2.92 -5.96
N LEU A 106 18.62 -3.03 -5.07
CA LEU A 106 18.76 -3.68 -3.76
C LEU A 106 19.16 -5.15 -3.90
N GLY A 107 18.39 -5.93 -4.66
CA GLY A 107 18.64 -7.34 -4.87
C GLY A 107 20.01 -7.60 -5.52
N LYS A 108 20.37 -6.79 -6.53
CA LYS A 108 21.68 -6.84 -7.18
C LYS A 108 22.82 -6.52 -6.21
N LYS A 109 22.66 -5.50 -5.35
CA LYS A 109 23.72 -5.02 -4.46
C LYS A 109 23.91 -5.91 -3.23
N ILE A 110 22.82 -6.43 -2.69
CA ILE A 110 22.83 -7.23 -1.46
C ILE A 110 23.14 -8.70 -1.80
N PHE A 111 22.59 -9.21 -2.87
CA PHE A 111 22.74 -10.61 -3.31
C PHE A 111 23.50 -10.71 -4.63
N ASN A 112 22.78 -10.68 -5.74
CA ASN A 112 23.32 -10.74 -7.09
C ASN A 112 22.30 -10.24 -8.15
N ARG A 113 22.75 -10.15 -9.41
CA ARG A 113 21.92 -9.68 -10.54
C ARG A 113 20.66 -10.53 -10.77
N LYS A 114 20.74 -11.87 -10.58
CA LYS A 114 19.60 -12.80 -10.77
C LYS A 114 18.49 -12.54 -9.74
N VAL A 115 18.87 -12.41 -8.47
CA VAL A 115 17.92 -12.04 -7.39
C VAL A 115 17.29 -10.69 -7.67
N GLY A 116 18.08 -9.70 -8.10
CA GLY A 116 17.55 -8.37 -8.45
C GLY A 116 16.51 -8.43 -9.58
N LEU A 117 16.80 -9.14 -10.68
CA LEU A 117 15.88 -9.28 -11.81
C LEU A 117 14.62 -10.05 -11.45
N LEU A 118 14.73 -11.14 -10.69
CA LEU A 118 13.58 -11.93 -10.27
C LEU A 118 12.68 -11.14 -9.33
N SER A 119 13.27 -10.37 -8.39
CA SER A 119 12.50 -9.49 -7.51
C SER A 119 11.82 -8.37 -8.29
N ALA A 120 12.49 -7.76 -9.27
CA ALA A 120 11.91 -6.75 -10.14
C ALA A 120 10.75 -7.31 -10.97
N PHE A 121 10.85 -8.56 -11.45
CA PHE A 121 9.78 -9.26 -12.14
C PHE A 121 8.54 -9.39 -11.23
N PHE A 122 8.70 -9.89 -10.01
CA PHE A 122 7.57 -10.02 -9.10
C PHE A 122 6.93 -8.66 -8.77
N VAL A 123 7.70 -7.62 -8.49
CA VAL A 123 7.17 -6.27 -8.23
C VAL A 123 6.47 -5.69 -9.46
N ALA A 124 6.93 -6.02 -10.68
CA ALA A 124 6.29 -5.55 -11.90
C ALA A 124 4.90 -6.16 -12.12
N PHE A 125 4.67 -7.43 -11.74
CA PHE A 125 3.50 -8.21 -12.15
C PHE A 125 2.60 -8.70 -11.00
N ILE A 126 2.99 -8.61 -9.74
CA ILE A 126 2.12 -8.94 -8.60
C ILE A 126 1.02 -7.89 -8.48
N ASN A 127 -0.22 -8.36 -8.36
CA ASN A 127 -1.40 -7.51 -8.42
C ASN A 127 -1.45 -6.44 -7.32
N ILE A 128 -1.01 -6.73 -6.10
CA ILE A 128 -0.99 -5.76 -5.01
C ILE A 128 0.00 -4.60 -5.30
N GLU A 129 1.13 -4.88 -5.93
CA GLU A 129 2.12 -3.87 -6.33
C GLU A 129 1.59 -2.97 -7.45
N ILE A 130 0.82 -3.54 -8.38
CA ILE A 130 0.16 -2.78 -9.43
C ILE A 130 -0.99 -1.95 -8.84
N LEU A 131 -1.81 -2.56 -7.98
CA LEU A 131 -2.96 -1.93 -7.35
C LEU A 131 -2.59 -0.63 -6.62
N PHE A 132 -1.67 -0.71 -5.64
CA PHE A 132 -1.29 0.47 -4.85
C PHE A 132 -0.58 1.54 -5.68
N SER A 133 0.11 1.17 -6.77
CA SER A 133 0.70 2.12 -7.70
C SER A 133 -0.31 2.80 -8.62
N ARG A 134 -1.56 2.36 -8.65
CA ARG A 134 -2.66 2.94 -9.45
C ARG A 134 -3.65 3.75 -8.62
N GLN A 135 -3.40 3.91 -7.34
CA GLN A 135 -4.22 4.68 -6.43
C GLN A 135 -3.55 6.01 -6.07
N ALA A 136 -4.32 7.08 -5.97
CA ALA A 136 -3.86 8.39 -5.50
C ALA A 136 -3.64 8.38 -3.98
N ARG A 137 -2.77 7.49 -3.50
CA ARG A 137 -2.53 7.23 -2.07
C ARG A 137 -1.03 7.17 -1.76
N PRO A 138 -0.60 7.50 -0.56
CA PRO A 138 0.83 7.67 -0.23
C PRO A 138 1.62 6.35 -0.15
N TYR A 139 0.95 5.19 -0.13
CA TYR A 139 1.57 3.91 0.22
C TYR A 139 2.63 3.44 -0.77
N GLN A 140 2.46 3.72 -2.08
CA GLN A 140 3.45 3.36 -3.08
C GLN A 140 4.75 4.17 -2.93
N ALA A 141 4.62 5.47 -2.71
CA ALA A 141 5.77 6.33 -2.46
C ALA A 141 6.44 5.98 -1.12
N LEU A 142 5.65 5.70 -0.09
CA LEU A 142 6.12 5.23 1.20
C LEU A 142 6.98 3.96 1.05
N GLN A 143 6.52 2.95 0.30
CA GLN A 143 7.26 1.72 0.00
C GLN A 143 8.60 2.02 -0.70
N PHE A 144 8.59 2.90 -1.70
CA PHE A 144 9.81 3.30 -2.40
C PHE A 144 10.86 3.91 -1.45
N PHE A 145 10.45 4.86 -0.60
CA PHE A 145 11.35 5.48 0.37
C PHE A 145 11.81 4.51 1.47
N TYR A 146 10.99 3.55 1.87
CA TYR A 146 11.42 2.44 2.73
C TYR A 146 12.60 1.69 2.11
N LEU A 147 12.45 1.23 0.87
CA LEU A 147 13.50 0.48 0.16
C LEU A 147 14.81 1.27 0.03
N LEU A 148 14.73 2.56 -0.32
CA LEU A 148 15.90 3.41 -0.39
C LEU A 148 16.53 3.66 0.99
N GLY A 149 15.73 3.90 2.01
CA GLY A 149 16.21 4.05 3.39
C GLY A 149 17.00 2.82 3.84
N PHE A 150 16.47 1.62 3.54
CA PHE A 150 17.16 0.36 3.82
C PHE A 150 18.45 0.18 3.02
N TYR A 151 18.47 0.61 1.78
CA TYR A 151 19.70 0.60 0.99
C TYR A 151 20.79 1.46 1.63
N PHE A 152 20.47 2.66 2.06
CA PHE A 152 21.42 3.57 2.68
C PHE A 152 21.89 3.07 4.05
N ILE A 153 20.98 2.52 4.90
CA ILE A 153 21.35 1.99 6.21
C ILE A 153 22.22 0.74 6.09
N TYR A 154 21.94 -0.15 5.11
CA TYR A 154 22.78 -1.31 4.81
C TYR A 154 24.19 -0.89 4.40
N ARG A 155 24.32 0.10 3.51
CA ARG A 155 25.62 0.64 3.10
C ARG A 155 26.36 1.23 4.29
N LEU A 156 25.69 2.06 5.08
CA LEU A 156 26.26 2.68 6.26
C LEU A 156 26.78 1.64 7.25
N ALA A 157 26.02 0.58 7.51
CA ALA A 157 26.43 -0.50 8.40
C ALA A 157 27.57 -1.37 7.85
N LYS A 158 27.75 -1.43 6.52
CA LYS A 158 28.83 -2.20 5.89
C LYS A 158 30.18 -1.48 5.95
N GLU A 159 30.20 -0.16 5.90
CA GLU A 159 31.42 0.64 5.89
C GLU A 159 32.09 0.69 7.27
N ASN A 160 33.43 0.70 7.31
CA ASN A 160 34.17 0.78 8.58
C ASN A 160 34.18 2.19 9.15
N LYS A 161 34.18 3.21 8.30
CA LYS A 161 34.07 4.63 8.68
C LYS A 161 32.64 5.13 8.50
N PHE A 162 32.28 6.14 9.28
CA PHE A 162 30.97 6.79 9.14
C PHE A 162 30.89 7.50 7.79
N ASN A 163 29.87 7.15 7.01
CA ASN A 163 29.62 7.71 5.67
C ASN A 163 28.45 8.69 5.72
N TRP A 164 28.76 9.98 5.71
CA TRP A 164 27.77 11.06 5.77
C TRP A 164 26.76 11.01 4.62
N SER A 165 27.19 10.68 3.40
CA SER A 165 26.26 10.59 2.25
C SER A 165 25.21 9.50 2.45
N CYS A 166 25.62 8.34 2.99
CA CYS A 166 24.67 7.28 3.30
C CYS A 166 23.74 7.66 4.47
N PHE A 167 24.28 8.35 5.48
CA PHE A 167 23.50 8.81 6.62
C PHE A 167 22.47 9.87 6.21
N LEU A 168 22.87 10.89 5.46
CA LEU A 168 21.97 11.92 4.94
C LEU A 168 20.94 11.34 3.97
N GLY A 169 21.36 10.39 3.11
CA GLY A 169 20.41 9.66 2.25
C GLY A 169 19.37 8.89 3.05
N PHE A 170 19.76 8.24 4.13
CA PHE A 170 18.84 7.56 5.04
C PHE A 170 17.87 8.55 5.73
N LEU A 171 18.39 9.65 6.26
CA LEU A 171 17.57 10.69 6.89
C LEU A 171 16.58 11.31 5.90
N GLY A 172 17.03 11.61 4.68
CA GLY A 172 16.18 12.13 3.61
C GLY A 172 15.06 11.16 3.25
N CYS A 173 15.37 9.88 3.08
CA CYS A 173 14.36 8.85 2.81
C CYS A 173 13.34 8.73 3.96
N GLY A 174 13.78 8.73 5.21
CA GLY A 174 12.90 8.70 6.36
C GLY A 174 12.01 9.95 6.45
N LEU A 175 12.56 11.12 6.16
CA LEU A 175 11.79 12.37 6.10
C LEU A 175 10.72 12.33 4.99
N PHE A 176 11.09 11.98 3.75
CA PHE A 176 10.13 11.88 2.66
C PHE A 176 9.06 10.81 2.91
N ALA A 177 9.46 9.65 3.47
CA ALA A 177 8.50 8.63 3.91
C ALA A 177 7.50 9.18 4.93
N SER A 178 7.98 9.96 5.92
CA SER A 178 7.14 10.56 6.97
C SER A 178 6.21 11.65 6.44
N LEU A 179 6.65 12.43 5.44
CA LEU A 179 5.81 13.42 4.75
C LEU A 179 4.79 12.77 3.81
N MET A 180 5.02 11.52 3.40
CA MET A 180 3.99 10.73 2.70
C MET A 180 2.96 10.18 3.67
N HIS A 181 3.39 9.56 4.77
CA HIS A 181 2.48 8.94 5.75
C HIS A 181 3.16 8.79 7.11
N GLY A 182 2.41 8.86 8.21
CA GLY A 182 2.93 8.71 9.57
C GLY A 182 3.74 7.42 9.81
N LEU A 183 3.40 6.33 9.13
CA LEU A 183 4.20 5.10 9.15
C LEU A 183 5.64 5.30 8.63
N GLY A 184 5.92 6.37 7.87
CA GLY A 184 7.27 6.68 7.42
C GLY A 184 8.28 6.86 8.54
N LEU A 185 7.83 7.31 9.71
CA LEU A 185 8.68 7.44 10.90
C LEU A 185 9.27 6.10 11.36
N VAL A 186 8.60 4.99 11.04
CA VAL A 186 9.07 3.63 11.39
C VAL A 186 10.39 3.29 10.68
N VAL A 187 10.71 3.93 9.55
CA VAL A 187 12.01 3.80 8.85
C VAL A 187 13.17 4.16 9.78
N PHE A 188 13.03 5.24 10.55
CA PHE A 188 14.05 5.66 11.49
C PHE A 188 14.25 4.63 12.62
N PHE A 189 13.15 4.06 13.10
CA PHE A 189 13.20 3.01 14.11
C PHE A 189 13.92 1.75 13.61
N PHE A 190 13.62 1.30 12.40
CA PHE A 190 14.32 0.19 11.77
C PHE A 190 15.82 0.45 11.64
N GLY A 191 16.17 1.62 11.09
CA GLY A 191 17.56 1.99 10.88
C GLY A 191 18.34 2.05 12.20
N PHE A 192 17.73 2.62 13.23
CA PHE A 192 18.31 2.68 14.55
C PHE A 192 18.56 1.28 15.15
N VAL A 193 17.56 0.40 15.15
CA VAL A 193 17.69 -0.99 15.63
C VAL A 193 18.77 -1.74 14.84
N TYR A 194 18.81 -1.60 13.53
CA TYR A 194 19.80 -2.24 12.67
C TYR A 194 21.23 -1.76 13.00
N LEU A 195 21.45 -0.45 13.18
CA LEU A 195 22.74 0.11 13.56
C LEU A 195 23.15 -0.29 14.97
N LEU A 196 22.23 -0.35 15.93
CA LEU A 196 22.51 -0.85 17.28
C LEU A 196 23.08 -2.27 17.26
N ILE A 197 22.58 -3.13 16.37
CA ILE A 197 23.05 -4.51 16.27
C ILE A 197 24.43 -4.59 15.59
N PHE A 198 24.65 -3.84 14.51
CA PHE A 198 25.82 -4.04 13.64
C PHE A 198 26.91 -2.99 13.76
N LYS A 199 26.65 -1.87 14.46
CA LYS A 199 27.57 -0.76 14.67
C LYS A 199 27.59 -0.29 16.13
N THR A 200 27.56 -1.25 17.03
CA THR A 200 27.55 -0.97 18.49
C THR A 200 28.70 -0.08 18.96
N SER A 201 29.85 -0.14 18.30
CA SER A 201 31.00 0.70 18.60
C SER A 201 30.80 2.19 18.35
N TRP A 202 29.83 2.57 17.54
CA TRP A 202 29.48 3.97 17.31
C TRP A 202 28.67 4.57 18.46
N PHE A 203 28.10 3.74 19.31
CA PHE A 203 27.24 4.15 20.42
C PHE A 203 27.98 3.95 21.77
N LYS A 204 28.72 4.98 22.23
CA LYS A 204 29.45 4.94 23.52
C LYS A 204 28.47 4.79 24.70
N ASN A 205 27.32 5.40 24.64
CA ASN A 205 26.24 5.26 25.62
C ASN A 205 24.91 4.91 24.96
N LYS A 206 24.69 3.62 24.80
CA LYS A 206 23.51 3.07 24.10
C LYS A 206 22.18 3.43 24.74
N TRP A 207 22.15 3.45 26.07
CA TRP A 207 20.94 3.70 26.83
C TRP A 207 20.51 5.16 26.75
N MET A 208 21.47 6.09 26.80
CA MET A 208 21.17 7.50 26.60
C MET A 208 20.62 7.77 25.19
N LEU A 209 21.25 7.18 24.17
CA LEU A 209 20.77 7.32 22.78
C LEU A 209 19.42 6.68 22.56
N LEU A 210 19.17 5.52 23.18
CA LEU A 210 17.86 4.88 23.17
C LEU A 210 16.81 5.79 23.83
N GLY A 211 17.13 6.37 24.97
CA GLY A 211 16.26 7.32 25.66
C GLY A 211 15.96 8.56 24.83
N ILE A 212 16.98 9.20 24.24
CA ILE A 212 16.82 10.36 23.35
C ILE A 212 15.96 9.98 22.12
N PHE A 213 16.19 8.81 21.55
CA PHE A 213 15.41 8.31 20.42
C PHE A 213 13.92 8.14 20.80
N PHE A 214 13.61 7.54 21.94
CA PHE A 214 12.21 7.38 22.39
C PHE A 214 11.55 8.72 22.74
N LEU A 215 12.28 9.66 23.34
CA LEU A 215 11.78 11.00 23.64
C LEU A 215 11.51 11.78 22.34
N PHE A 216 12.43 11.74 21.39
CA PHE A 216 12.27 12.38 20.07
C PHE A 216 11.08 11.78 19.29
N PHE A 217 10.95 10.46 19.30
CA PHE A 217 9.83 9.75 18.70
C PHE A 217 8.51 10.11 19.38
N GLY A 218 8.46 10.09 20.70
CA GLY A 218 7.28 10.47 21.47
C GLY A 218 6.87 11.93 21.22
N TRP A 219 7.85 12.83 21.08
CA TRP A 219 7.62 14.24 20.79
C TRP A 219 7.07 14.46 19.37
N ILE A 220 7.65 13.80 18.36
CA ILE A 220 7.19 13.89 16.96
C ILE A 220 5.77 13.33 16.81
N PHE A 221 5.49 12.20 17.41
CA PHE A 221 4.17 11.58 17.31
C PHE A 221 3.11 12.29 18.16
N ARG A 222 3.50 13.17 19.08
CA ARG A 222 2.60 13.75 20.10
C ARG A 222 1.66 12.71 20.73
N VAL A 223 2.02 11.45 20.62
CA VAL A 223 1.27 10.35 21.23
C VAL A 223 1.71 10.29 22.66
N PRO A 224 0.81 10.38 23.64
CA PRO A 224 1.16 10.07 25.01
C PRO A 224 1.67 8.62 25.00
N ILE A 225 2.97 8.44 25.24
CA ILE A 225 3.63 7.12 25.24
C ILE A 225 2.80 6.14 26.10
N PHE A 226 2.24 6.63 27.20
CA PHE A 226 1.35 5.87 28.07
C PHE A 226 0.06 5.40 27.42
N SER A 227 -0.58 6.17 26.50
CA SER A 227 -1.79 5.73 25.81
C SER A 227 -1.51 4.63 24.80
N VAL A 228 -0.33 4.63 24.19
CA VAL A 228 0.14 3.54 23.31
C VAL A 228 0.34 2.26 24.11
N PHE A 229 1.02 2.35 25.26
CA PHE A 229 1.20 1.19 26.13
C PHE A 229 -0.11 0.69 26.74
N SER A 230 -1.07 1.56 27.03
CA SER A 230 -2.40 1.17 27.55
C SER A 230 -3.27 0.42 26.54
N GLN A 231 -2.92 0.46 25.26
CA GLN A 231 -3.61 -0.26 24.20
C GLN A 231 -2.99 -1.64 23.92
N ILE A 232 -1.78 -1.91 24.43
CA ILE A 232 -1.17 -3.24 24.30
C ILE A 232 -2.08 -4.29 24.95
N GLY A 233 -2.43 -5.31 24.18
CA GLY A 233 -3.33 -6.38 24.60
C GLY A 233 -4.82 -6.12 24.37
N LYS A 234 -5.24 -4.88 24.07
CA LYS A 234 -6.63 -4.56 23.67
C LYS A 234 -6.86 -4.73 22.17
N ILE A 235 -5.80 -4.54 21.37
CA ILE A 235 -5.82 -4.66 19.92
C ILE A 235 -4.92 -5.85 19.55
N ASN A 236 -5.46 -6.79 18.77
CA ASN A 236 -4.69 -7.90 18.22
C ASN A 236 -5.13 -8.21 16.79
N ASN A 237 -4.49 -7.57 15.86
CA ASN A 237 -4.73 -7.76 14.42
C ASN A 237 -3.77 -8.78 13.79
N PHE A 238 -3.00 -9.54 14.57
CA PHE A 238 -2.02 -10.50 14.05
C PHE A 238 -2.68 -11.57 13.17
N PHE A 239 -3.88 -12.03 13.55
CA PHE A 239 -4.62 -13.01 12.77
C PHE A 239 -4.94 -12.51 11.36
N TYR A 240 -5.34 -11.24 11.20
CA TYR A 240 -5.62 -10.63 9.90
C TYR A 240 -4.39 -10.67 8.98
N TYR A 241 -3.23 -10.22 9.45
CA TYR A 241 -2.00 -10.21 8.64
C TYR A 241 -1.48 -11.61 8.35
N ARG A 242 -1.63 -12.54 9.29
CA ARG A 242 -1.34 -13.95 9.06
C ARG A 242 -2.21 -14.50 7.93
N VAL A 243 -3.52 -14.31 7.98
CA VAL A 243 -4.46 -14.78 6.96
C VAL A 243 -4.15 -14.09 5.62
N PHE A 244 -3.92 -12.79 5.61
CA PHE A 244 -3.53 -12.06 4.41
C PHE A 244 -2.31 -12.70 3.72
N LEU A 245 -1.24 -12.96 4.46
CA LEU A 245 -0.01 -13.54 3.91
C LEU A 245 -0.20 -15.01 3.49
N THR A 246 -0.82 -15.83 4.34
CA THR A 246 -0.94 -17.27 4.07
C THR A 246 -2.01 -17.59 3.03
N HIS A 247 -3.10 -16.85 2.95
CA HIS A 247 -4.15 -17.06 1.94
C HIS A 247 -3.76 -16.54 0.56
N ASN A 248 -3.09 -15.39 0.53
CA ASN A 248 -2.84 -14.73 -0.76
C ASN A 248 -1.44 -15.00 -1.31
N TYR A 249 -0.43 -15.22 -0.46
CA TYR A 249 0.98 -15.23 -0.87
C TYR A 249 1.79 -16.36 -0.22
N ILE A 250 1.15 -17.51 0.09
CA ILE A 250 1.80 -18.62 0.80
C ILE A 250 3.08 -19.09 0.11
N SER A 251 3.08 -19.19 -1.21
CA SER A 251 4.25 -19.63 -1.98
C SER A 251 5.44 -18.67 -1.81
N LEU A 252 5.20 -17.36 -1.85
CA LEU A 252 6.23 -16.36 -1.60
C LEU A 252 6.71 -16.38 -0.14
N CYS A 253 5.79 -16.55 0.81
CA CYS A 253 6.14 -16.61 2.24
C CYS A 253 7.01 -17.84 2.55
N LEU A 254 6.68 -19.02 2.02
CA LEU A 254 7.48 -20.22 2.21
C LEU A 254 8.89 -20.06 1.62
N LEU A 255 9.01 -19.45 0.45
CA LEU A 255 10.30 -19.18 -0.16
C LEU A 255 11.08 -18.07 0.56
N ALA A 256 10.41 -17.09 1.15
CA ALA A 256 11.05 -16.08 1.98
C ALA A 256 11.59 -16.68 3.30
N VAL A 257 10.85 -17.63 3.89
CA VAL A 257 11.33 -18.41 5.04
C VAL A 257 12.54 -19.26 4.63
N LEU A 258 12.50 -19.93 3.47
CA LEU A 258 13.64 -20.66 2.93
C LEU A 258 14.85 -19.73 2.71
N GLY A 259 14.66 -18.58 2.08
CA GLY A 259 15.71 -17.59 1.88
C GLY A 259 16.31 -17.09 3.20
N SER A 260 15.48 -16.86 4.20
CA SER A 260 15.92 -16.49 5.55
C SER A 260 16.72 -17.62 6.21
N PHE A 261 16.26 -18.87 6.09
CA PHE A 261 16.97 -20.05 6.57
C PHE A 261 18.35 -20.20 5.90
N LEU A 262 18.43 -20.02 4.58
CA LEU A 262 19.71 -20.10 3.84
C LEU A 262 20.70 -19.00 4.29
N LEU A 263 20.21 -17.79 4.57
CA LEU A 263 21.03 -16.71 5.13
C LEU A 263 21.51 -17.03 6.55
N PHE A 264 20.66 -17.61 7.38
CA PHE A 264 21.00 -18.07 8.72
C PHE A 264 22.04 -19.20 8.69
N TRP A 265 21.80 -20.21 7.87
CA TRP A 265 22.71 -21.35 7.65
C TRP A 265 24.12 -20.91 7.26
N ARG A 266 24.20 -19.91 6.34
CA ARG A 266 25.48 -19.33 5.89
C ARG A 266 26.06 -18.30 6.85
N LYS A 267 25.48 -18.15 8.05
CA LYS A 267 25.88 -17.17 9.07
C LYS A 267 25.92 -15.72 8.55
N ASN A 268 25.10 -15.41 7.53
CA ASN A 268 25.04 -14.07 6.95
C ASN A 268 23.99 -13.20 7.65
N TYR A 269 24.17 -13.01 8.96
CA TYR A 269 23.23 -12.32 9.85
C TYR A 269 22.95 -10.88 9.44
N ARG A 270 23.95 -10.17 8.88
CA ARG A 270 23.72 -8.79 8.40
C ARG A 270 22.67 -8.71 7.32
N LYS A 271 22.70 -9.62 6.34
CA LYS A 271 21.67 -9.67 5.30
C LYS A 271 20.35 -10.17 5.87
N LEU A 272 20.36 -11.22 6.70
CA LEU A 272 19.16 -11.76 7.33
C LEU A 272 18.40 -10.67 8.10
N PHE A 273 19.06 -10.00 9.02
CA PHE A 273 18.41 -9.00 9.86
C PHE A 273 18.00 -7.73 9.11
N LEU A 274 18.62 -7.42 7.97
CA LEU A 274 18.21 -6.32 7.10
C LEU A 274 16.76 -6.49 6.62
N PHE A 275 16.31 -7.73 6.43
CA PHE A 275 14.96 -8.04 5.94
C PHE A 275 14.01 -8.45 7.06
N VAL A 276 14.47 -9.25 8.01
CA VAL A 276 13.62 -9.79 9.08
C VAL A 276 13.22 -8.73 10.11
N ILE A 277 14.12 -7.80 10.44
CA ILE A 277 13.82 -6.71 11.41
C ILE A 277 12.65 -5.83 10.92
N PRO A 278 12.67 -5.27 9.67
CA PRO A 278 11.56 -4.46 9.19
C PRO A 278 10.25 -5.23 9.15
N LEU A 279 10.26 -6.48 8.67
CA LEU A 279 9.07 -7.32 8.64
C LEU A 279 8.51 -7.57 10.04
N GLY A 280 9.36 -7.92 11.00
CA GLY A 280 8.95 -8.16 12.38
C GLY A 280 8.41 -6.92 13.08
N ILE A 281 9.11 -5.79 12.96
CA ILE A 281 8.68 -4.52 13.56
C ILE A 281 7.39 -4.02 12.92
N GLN A 282 7.27 -4.10 11.58
CA GLN A 282 6.04 -3.67 10.92
C GLN A 282 4.84 -4.51 11.35
N ILE A 283 4.96 -5.86 11.34
CA ILE A 283 3.90 -6.75 11.84
C ILE A 283 3.55 -6.41 13.29
N PHE A 284 4.55 -6.19 14.15
CA PHE A 284 4.34 -5.83 15.54
C PHE A 284 3.55 -4.52 15.67
N ILE A 285 3.95 -3.46 14.96
CA ILE A 285 3.29 -2.16 15.02
C ILE A 285 1.86 -2.25 14.49
N VAL A 286 1.65 -2.83 13.30
CA VAL A 286 0.33 -2.87 12.68
C VAL A 286 -0.64 -3.82 13.39
N SER A 287 -0.12 -4.83 14.09
CA SER A 287 -0.95 -5.79 14.83
C SER A 287 -1.40 -5.30 16.20
N LEU A 288 -0.56 -4.50 16.88
CA LEU A 288 -0.79 -4.17 18.29
C LEU A 288 -1.14 -2.69 18.55
N PHE A 289 -0.87 -1.79 17.58
CA PHE A 289 -1.03 -0.35 17.80
C PHE A 289 -2.01 0.32 16.83
N LEU A 290 -2.42 -0.34 15.75
CA LEU A 290 -3.40 0.22 14.84
C LEU A 290 -4.78 -0.38 15.12
N GLY A 291 -5.77 0.48 15.35
CA GLY A 291 -7.12 0.07 15.72
C GLY A 291 -7.85 -0.74 14.65
N GLN A 292 -7.50 -0.53 13.38
CA GLN A 292 -8.08 -1.26 12.25
C GLN A 292 -7.00 -1.96 11.43
N PRO A 293 -7.20 -3.25 11.07
CA PRO A 293 -6.27 -4.03 10.28
C PRO A 293 -6.49 -3.79 8.78
N PHE A 294 -5.60 -3.06 8.15
CA PHE A 294 -5.63 -2.88 6.69
C PHE A 294 -4.32 -3.36 6.05
N THR A 295 -4.42 -4.02 4.90
CA THR A 295 -3.28 -4.50 4.09
C THR A 295 -2.31 -3.37 3.76
N ARG A 296 -2.82 -2.16 3.49
CA ARG A 296 -2.04 -0.96 3.18
C ARG A 296 -0.98 -0.61 4.23
N TYR A 297 -1.20 -0.96 5.47
CA TYR A 297 -0.22 -0.68 6.54
C TYR A 297 0.95 -1.65 6.57
N PHE A 298 0.75 -2.87 6.07
CA PHE A 298 1.82 -3.85 5.89
C PHE A 298 2.54 -3.71 4.54
N TYR A 299 1.85 -3.19 3.53
CA TYR A 299 2.31 -3.08 2.15
C TYR A 299 3.73 -2.48 1.99
N PRO A 300 4.17 -1.43 2.74
CA PRO A 300 5.50 -0.84 2.56
C PRO A 300 6.67 -1.82 2.72
N VAL A 301 6.49 -2.89 3.50
CA VAL A 301 7.53 -3.92 3.74
C VAL A 301 7.35 -5.19 2.87
N PHE A 302 6.30 -5.27 2.07
CA PHE A 302 6.02 -6.44 1.24
C PHE A 302 7.16 -6.81 0.28
N PRO A 303 7.89 -5.85 -0.36
CA PRO A 303 9.04 -6.18 -1.22
C PRO A 303 10.18 -6.91 -0.52
N PHE A 304 10.29 -6.83 0.80
CA PHE A 304 11.31 -7.61 1.54
C PHE A 304 11.01 -9.11 1.51
N ILE A 305 9.73 -9.49 1.53
CA ILE A 305 9.29 -10.89 1.31
C ILE A 305 9.69 -11.33 -0.10
N ILE A 306 9.44 -10.48 -1.11
CA ILE A 306 9.80 -10.76 -2.52
C ILE A 306 11.31 -10.96 -2.67
N LEU A 307 12.13 -10.10 -2.06
CA LEU A 307 13.59 -10.18 -2.11
C LEU A 307 14.13 -11.45 -1.44
N LEU A 308 13.59 -11.81 -0.28
CA LEU A 308 13.96 -13.06 0.41
C LEU A 308 13.51 -14.30 -0.38
N ALA A 309 12.30 -14.29 -0.92
CA ALA A 309 11.78 -15.38 -1.76
C ALA A 309 12.64 -15.56 -3.03
N SER A 310 12.96 -14.46 -3.71
CA SER A 310 13.83 -14.47 -4.88
C SER A 310 15.24 -14.98 -4.56
N TYR A 311 15.78 -14.62 -3.39
CA TYR A 311 17.05 -15.17 -2.92
C TYR A 311 16.93 -16.67 -2.65
N GLY A 312 15.88 -17.13 -1.96
CA GLY A 312 15.62 -18.54 -1.72
C GLY A 312 15.56 -19.37 -3.02
N ILE A 313 14.82 -18.88 -4.03
CA ILE A 313 14.72 -19.51 -5.35
C ILE A 313 16.10 -19.64 -6.04
N VAL A 314 16.85 -18.55 -6.06
CA VAL A 314 18.14 -18.53 -6.79
C VAL A 314 19.22 -19.36 -6.09
N ASP A 315 19.16 -19.44 -4.76
CA ASP A 315 20.24 -20.01 -3.96
C ASP A 315 20.02 -21.48 -3.52
N ILE A 316 18.79 -22.00 -3.63
CA ILE A 316 18.45 -23.36 -3.21
C ILE A 316 19.29 -24.43 -3.97
N GLY A 317 19.55 -24.20 -5.24
CA GLY A 317 20.38 -25.11 -6.05
C GLY A 317 21.80 -25.23 -5.50
N ASN A 318 22.40 -24.11 -5.10
CA ASN A 318 23.72 -24.11 -4.47
C ASN A 318 23.71 -24.85 -3.12
N TRP A 319 22.67 -24.64 -2.32
CA TRP A 319 22.53 -25.27 -1.00
C TRP A 319 22.41 -26.80 -1.09
N ILE A 320 21.61 -27.32 -2.02
CA ILE A 320 21.47 -28.77 -2.26
C ILE A 320 22.82 -29.40 -2.62
N LEU A 321 23.60 -28.71 -3.46
CA LEU A 321 24.94 -29.19 -3.88
C LEU A 321 25.93 -29.15 -2.70
N GLU A 322 25.90 -28.13 -1.86
CA GLU A 322 26.75 -28.05 -0.64
C GLU A 322 26.47 -29.21 0.31
N ILE A 323 25.20 -29.59 0.54
CA ILE A 323 24.83 -30.73 1.39
C ILE A 323 25.26 -32.04 0.75
N GLY A 324 25.04 -32.22 -0.55
CA GLY A 324 25.47 -33.43 -1.30
C GLY A 324 26.98 -33.64 -1.23
N GLY A 325 27.75 -32.56 -1.43
CA GLY A 325 29.21 -32.60 -1.32
C GLY A 325 29.71 -32.98 0.09
N ARG A 326 29.18 -32.37 1.13
CA ARG A 326 29.56 -32.69 2.54
C ARG A 326 29.24 -34.14 2.92
N LYS A 327 28.09 -34.69 2.49
CA LYS A 327 27.76 -36.09 2.72
C LYS A 327 28.72 -37.06 2.01
N ALA A 328 29.19 -36.69 0.83
CA ALA A 328 30.18 -37.50 0.08
C ALA A 328 31.55 -37.52 0.78
N GLU A 329 31.97 -36.39 1.38
CA GLU A 329 33.20 -36.31 2.18
C GLU A 329 33.15 -37.14 3.47
N ILE A 330 32.00 -37.11 4.17
CA ILE A 330 31.84 -37.79 5.47
C ILE A 330 31.77 -39.32 5.29
N ARG A 331 31.33 -39.83 4.15
CA ARG A 331 31.08 -41.28 3.98
C ARG A 331 32.22 -42.05 3.32
N ASN A 332 33.34 -41.45 2.96
CA ASN A 332 34.43 -42.14 2.23
C ASN A 332 33.95 -42.97 1.02
N TRP A 333 32.80 -42.62 0.46
CA TRP A 333 32.25 -43.26 -0.70
C TRP A 333 32.96 -42.69 -1.93
N LYS A 334 33.93 -43.47 -2.44
CA LYS A 334 34.56 -43.32 -3.76
C LYS A 334 33.54 -43.50 -4.92
N LEU A 335 32.28 -43.31 -4.73
CA LEU A 335 31.31 -43.13 -5.80
C LEU A 335 31.49 -41.73 -6.35
N ASP A 336 32.18 -41.67 -7.46
CA ASP A 336 32.44 -40.46 -8.22
C ASP A 336 31.08 -39.94 -8.75
N ILE A 337 30.33 -39.24 -7.87
CA ILE A 337 29.02 -38.64 -8.21
C ILE A 337 29.17 -37.73 -9.44
N ARG A 338 30.38 -37.24 -9.72
CA ARG A 338 30.70 -36.51 -10.97
C ARG A 338 30.51 -37.33 -12.23
N LYS A 339 30.65 -38.66 -12.16
CA LYS A 339 30.42 -39.57 -13.30
C LYS A 339 28.95 -39.98 -13.46
N ILE A 340 28.17 -39.98 -12.38
CA ILE A 340 26.73 -40.31 -12.43
C ILE A 340 25.91 -39.12 -12.94
N ILE A 341 26.31 -37.89 -12.64
CA ILE A 341 25.62 -36.68 -13.13
C ILE A 341 26.38 -36.23 -14.38
N GLN A 342 26.01 -36.75 -15.54
CA GLN A 342 26.48 -36.32 -16.87
C GLN A 342 26.13 -34.87 -17.21
N TYR A 343 25.32 -34.20 -16.38
CA TYR A 343 24.94 -32.82 -16.54
C TYR A 343 25.82 -31.90 -15.69
N PRO A 344 26.30 -30.78 -16.22
CA PRO A 344 27.08 -29.83 -15.45
C PRO A 344 26.26 -29.33 -14.27
N VAL A 345 26.87 -29.22 -13.10
CA VAL A 345 26.26 -28.78 -11.82
C VAL A 345 25.40 -27.52 -11.99
N SER A 346 25.81 -26.63 -12.91
CA SER A 346 25.05 -25.45 -13.29
C SER A 346 23.66 -25.77 -13.86
N SER A 347 23.50 -26.87 -14.60
CA SER A 347 22.23 -27.24 -15.26
C SER A 347 21.18 -27.65 -14.24
N ILE A 348 21.53 -28.39 -13.18
CA ILE A 348 20.61 -28.78 -12.10
C ILE A 348 20.17 -27.57 -11.33
N GLN A 349 21.07 -26.64 -11.02
CA GLN A 349 20.76 -25.39 -10.34
C GLN A 349 19.77 -24.54 -11.15
N TYR A 350 20.00 -24.40 -12.46
CA TYR A 350 19.07 -23.67 -13.33
C TYR A 350 17.70 -24.35 -13.41
N LEU A 351 17.68 -25.67 -13.55
CA LEU A 351 16.43 -26.43 -13.60
C LEU A 351 15.60 -26.25 -12.33
N MET A 352 16.20 -26.42 -11.15
CA MET A 352 15.53 -26.24 -9.86
C MET A 352 15.00 -24.82 -9.66
N SER A 353 15.83 -23.82 -9.96
CA SER A 353 15.40 -22.41 -9.85
C SER A 353 14.28 -22.09 -10.83
N SER A 354 14.34 -22.58 -12.06
CA SER A 354 13.30 -22.39 -13.09
C SER A 354 11.99 -23.07 -12.71
N LEU A 355 12.06 -24.29 -12.17
CA LEU A 355 10.89 -25.02 -11.68
C LEU A 355 10.20 -24.26 -10.53
N LEU A 356 10.98 -23.76 -9.57
CA LEU A 356 10.43 -22.98 -8.47
C LEU A 356 9.80 -21.66 -8.95
N VAL A 357 10.45 -20.95 -9.88
CA VAL A 357 9.86 -19.75 -10.50
C VAL A 357 8.53 -20.11 -11.16
N PHE A 358 8.49 -21.18 -11.95
CA PHE A 358 7.28 -21.64 -12.61
C PHE A 358 6.16 -21.95 -11.61
N VAL A 359 6.46 -22.73 -10.57
CA VAL A 359 5.47 -23.09 -9.53
C VAL A 359 4.91 -21.85 -8.83
N VAL A 360 5.77 -20.88 -8.47
CA VAL A 360 5.32 -19.64 -7.81
C VAL A 360 4.49 -18.78 -8.75
N VAL A 361 4.97 -18.56 -9.97
CA VAL A 361 4.24 -17.76 -10.97
C VAL A 361 2.90 -18.40 -11.28
N PHE A 362 2.86 -19.72 -11.48
CA PHE A 362 1.62 -20.46 -11.73
C PHE A 362 0.66 -20.38 -10.52
N SER A 363 1.16 -20.57 -9.30
CA SER A 363 0.36 -20.43 -8.07
C SER A 363 -0.26 -19.05 -7.92
N LEU A 364 0.55 -18.00 -8.10
CA LEU A 364 0.08 -16.60 -8.01
C LEU A 364 -0.85 -16.22 -9.16
N TRP A 365 -0.61 -16.72 -10.36
CA TRP A 365 -1.48 -16.48 -11.52
C TRP A 365 -2.82 -17.18 -11.35
N LYS A 366 -2.82 -18.46 -10.96
CA LYS A 366 -4.06 -19.24 -10.73
C LYS A 366 -4.94 -18.63 -9.64
N THR A 367 -4.35 -18.03 -8.62
CA THR A 367 -5.06 -17.37 -7.51
C THR A 367 -5.35 -15.89 -7.78
N ASP A 368 -5.10 -15.41 -8.98
CA ASP A 368 -5.25 -14.00 -9.39
C ASP A 368 -4.46 -13.00 -8.53
N LYS A 369 -3.27 -13.42 -8.08
CA LYS A 369 -2.33 -12.53 -7.36
C LYS A 369 -1.20 -12.02 -8.22
N LEU A 370 -1.05 -12.54 -9.45
CA LEU A 370 -0.11 -12.10 -10.47
C LEU A 370 -0.81 -12.02 -11.81
N SER A 371 -0.61 -10.94 -12.54
CA SER A 371 -1.22 -10.71 -13.86
C SER A 371 -0.19 -10.85 -14.96
N LEU A 372 -0.47 -11.75 -15.93
CA LEU A 372 0.33 -11.91 -17.16
C LEU A 372 -0.15 -10.96 -18.28
N LEU A 373 -1.33 -10.38 -18.14
CA LEU A 373 -1.87 -9.37 -19.03
C LEU A 373 -2.36 -8.17 -18.22
N PRO A 374 -2.27 -6.94 -18.75
CA PRO A 374 -2.73 -5.76 -18.03
C PRO A 374 -4.26 -5.78 -17.87
N LYS A 375 -4.72 -5.42 -16.68
CA LYS A 375 -6.14 -5.31 -16.34
C LYS A 375 -6.53 -3.85 -16.15
N LYS A 376 -7.78 -3.51 -16.45
CA LYS A 376 -8.32 -2.19 -16.13
C LYS A 376 -8.44 -1.99 -14.63
N VAL A 377 -8.69 -3.07 -13.88
CA VAL A 377 -8.91 -3.05 -12.44
C VAL A 377 -8.19 -4.18 -11.73
N TYR A 378 -7.68 -3.90 -10.55
CA TYR A 378 -6.94 -4.78 -9.66
C TYR A 378 -7.55 -4.69 -8.26
N SER A 379 -8.74 -5.25 -8.06
CA SER A 379 -9.56 -5.05 -6.85
C SER A 379 -9.52 -6.19 -5.82
N LEU A 380 -8.64 -7.15 -5.98
CA LEU A 380 -8.71 -8.40 -5.24
C LEU A 380 -7.82 -8.42 -3.98
N ASN A 381 -7.77 -7.34 -3.22
CA ASN A 381 -7.16 -7.38 -1.89
C ASN A 381 -8.23 -7.35 -0.78
N ALA A 382 -7.82 -7.67 0.44
CA ALA A 382 -8.71 -7.70 1.58
C ALA A 382 -9.34 -6.32 1.88
N ASP A 383 -8.57 -5.24 1.74
CA ASP A 383 -9.07 -3.88 1.97
C ASP A 383 -10.24 -3.53 1.05
N MET A 384 -10.20 -3.97 -0.22
CA MET A 384 -11.24 -3.70 -1.20
C MET A 384 -12.46 -4.65 -1.05
N GLN A 385 -12.32 -5.72 -0.31
CA GLN A 385 -13.46 -6.56 0.07
C GLN A 385 -14.30 -5.92 1.17
N GLU A 386 -13.68 -5.07 1.99
CA GLU A 386 -14.35 -4.36 3.08
C GLU A 386 -15.01 -3.06 2.60
N ILE A 387 -14.44 -2.43 1.58
CA ILE A 387 -14.95 -1.20 0.99
C ILE A 387 -14.99 -1.37 -0.53
N PRO A 388 -16.17 -1.56 -1.14
CA PRO A 388 -16.30 -1.84 -2.56
C PRO A 388 -15.95 -0.65 -3.43
N GLU A 389 -15.45 -0.93 -4.63
CA GLU A 389 -15.43 0.06 -5.69
C GLU A 389 -16.83 0.30 -6.25
N VAL A 390 -17.25 1.56 -6.30
CA VAL A 390 -18.52 2.01 -6.83
C VAL A 390 -18.27 3.09 -7.88
N ASP A 391 -19.10 3.15 -8.92
CA ASP A 391 -19.04 4.24 -9.91
C ASP A 391 -19.72 5.52 -9.37
N TRP A 392 -19.05 6.18 -8.44
CA TRP A 392 -19.51 7.43 -7.85
C TRP A 392 -19.73 8.55 -8.88
N LYS A 393 -19.02 8.51 -10.01
CA LYS A 393 -19.23 9.44 -11.12
C LYS A 393 -20.66 9.41 -11.65
N LYS A 394 -21.21 8.22 -11.83
CA LYS A 394 -22.58 8.07 -12.31
C LYS A 394 -23.58 8.56 -11.28
N ILE A 395 -23.34 8.22 -10.01
CA ILE A 395 -24.22 8.62 -8.91
C ILE A 395 -24.26 10.14 -8.79
N TYR A 396 -23.11 10.77 -8.62
CA TYR A 396 -23.05 12.22 -8.43
C TYR A 396 -23.26 13.01 -9.72
N GLY A 397 -23.04 12.40 -10.91
CA GLY A 397 -23.48 12.97 -12.18
C GLY A 397 -25.01 13.10 -12.28
N PHE A 398 -25.75 12.09 -11.83
CA PHE A 398 -27.20 12.14 -11.72
C PHE A 398 -27.65 13.21 -10.68
N VAL A 399 -27.08 13.21 -9.50
CA VAL A 399 -27.40 14.18 -8.44
C VAL A 399 -27.10 15.62 -8.89
N ASP A 400 -25.95 15.87 -9.54
CA ASP A 400 -25.55 17.20 -10.04
C ASP A 400 -26.56 17.75 -11.06
N GLN A 401 -27.05 16.91 -11.97
CA GLN A 401 -28.12 17.30 -12.90
C GLN A 401 -29.40 17.71 -12.16
N GLY A 402 -29.80 16.94 -11.16
CA GLY A 402 -30.96 17.25 -10.32
C GLY A 402 -30.79 18.55 -9.50
N LEU A 403 -29.61 18.81 -8.96
CA LEU A 403 -29.31 20.05 -8.21
C LEU A 403 -29.25 21.27 -9.11
N LYS A 404 -28.81 21.15 -10.37
CA LYS A 404 -28.80 22.24 -11.36
C LYS A 404 -30.21 22.66 -11.77
N THR A 405 -31.11 21.69 -11.90
CA THR A 405 -32.52 21.98 -12.23
C THR A 405 -33.31 22.53 -11.06
N ASN A 406 -32.92 22.17 -9.82
CA ASN A 406 -33.59 22.57 -8.59
C ASN A 406 -32.59 23.04 -7.52
N PRO A 407 -32.15 24.31 -7.53
CA PRO A 407 -31.08 24.80 -6.62
C PRO A 407 -31.40 24.78 -5.14
N LYS A 408 -32.68 24.69 -4.76
CA LYS A 408 -33.15 24.66 -3.36
C LYS A 408 -33.30 23.24 -2.77
N VAL A 409 -32.82 22.23 -3.51
CA VAL A 409 -32.88 20.83 -3.07
C VAL A 409 -31.80 20.56 -2.02
N VAL A 410 -32.17 19.91 -0.95
CA VAL A 410 -31.24 19.48 0.11
C VAL A 410 -30.55 18.20 -0.28
N LEU A 411 -29.22 18.14 -0.14
CA LEU A 411 -28.43 16.93 -0.35
C LEU A 411 -28.02 16.30 0.98
N VAL A 412 -28.34 15.03 1.11
CA VAL A 412 -27.98 14.17 2.24
C VAL A 412 -27.12 13.02 1.72
N ALA A 413 -26.04 12.64 2.42
CA ALA A 413 -25.23 11.47 2.09
C ALA A 413 -24.68 10.81 3.35
N ASN A 414 -24.24 9.55 3.25
CA ASN A 414 -23.52 8.89 4.32
C ASN A 414 -21.99 8.92 4.14
N TRP A 415 -21.50 9.34 2.97
CA TRP A 415 -20.08 9.63 2.70
C TRP A 415 -19.83 11.13 2.59
N MET A 416 -18.75 11.61 3.19
CA MET A 416 -18.40 13.04 3.19
C MET A 416 -17.52 13.43 2.00
N ASP A 417 -16.61 12.55 1.56
CA ASP A 417 -15.57 12.88 0.58
C ASP A 417 -16.11 12.92 -0.86
N THR A 418 -16.86 11.89 -1.25
CA THR A 418 -17.38 11.74 -2.61
C THR A 418 -18.25 12.91 -3.06
N PRO A 419 -19.25 13.40 -2.29
CA PRO A 419 -20.03 14.56 -2.72
C PRO A 419 -19.17 15.83 -2.80
N VAL A 420 -18.21 16.02 -1.91
CA VAL A 420 -17.31 17.18 -1.94
C VAL A 420 -16.42 17.16 -3.18
N TRP A 421 -15.95 15.98 -3.60
CA TRP A 421 -15.16 15.85 -4.83
C TRP A 421 -16.01 16.15 -6.08
N PHE A 422 -17.15 15.50 -6.24
CA PHE A 422 -17.93 15.57 -7.48
C PHE A 422 -18.77 16.83 -7.61
N LEU A 423 -19.32 17.36 -6.52
CA LEU A 423 -20.24 18.50 -6.52
C LEU A 423 -19.61 19.81 -6.05
N GLY A 424 -18.49 19.72 -5.32
CA GLY A 424 -17.79 20.86 -4.74
C GLY A 424 -18.04 21.04 -3.23
N GLU A 425 -17.18 21.85 -2.61
CA GLU A 425 -17.28 22.20 -1.19
C GLU A 425 -18.61 22.92 -0.88
N GLY A 426 -19.22 22.61 0.27
CA GLY A 426 -20.47 23.24 0.73
C GLY A 426 -21.75 22.76 0.04
N LYS A 427 -21.69 21.79 -0.88
CA LYS A 427 -22.89 21.23 -1.53
C LYS A 427 -23.57 20.13 -0.72
N LEU A 428 -22.82 19.41 0.13
CA LEU A 428 -23.38 18.46 1.08
C LEU A 428 -23.99 19.24 2.25
N ASN A 429 -25.31 19.11 2.44
CA ASN A 429 -26.01 19.81 3.53
C ASN A 429 -26.01 18.99 4.82
N TYR A 430 -26.22 17.68 4.70
CA TYR A 430 -26.30 16.78 5.84
C TYR A 430 -25.52 15.48 5.61
N LEU A 431 -24.82 15.03 6.67
CA LEU A 431 -24.09 13.77 6.72
C LEU A 431 -24.79 12.81 7.68
N ILE A 432 -25.24 11.67 7.15
CA ILE A 432 -25.85 10.61 7.97
C ILE A 432 -24.77 9.79 8.63
N ARG A 433 -24.64 9.93 9.94
CA ARG A 433 -23.68 9.15 10.73
C ARG A 433 -24.03 9.19 12.22
N LYS A 434 -23.81 8.06 12.91
CA LYS A 434 -23.81 8.03 14.38
C LYS A 434 -22.66 8.91 14.89
N SER A 435 -22.96 10.10 15.37
CA SER A 435 -21.98 11.08 15.85
C SER A 435 -22.58 11.89 17.00
N GLU A 436 -21.75 12.26 17.97
CA GLU A 436 -22.10 13.21 19.04
C GLU A 436 -21.86 14.67 18.61
N LEU A 437 -21.16 14.87 17.50
CA LEU A 437 -20.87 16.19 16.94
C LEU A 437 -22.07 16.71 16.15
N ASP A 438 -22.23 18.03 16.09
CA ASP A 438 -23.30 18.68 15.32
C ASP A 438 -22.92 18.86 13.84
N VAL A 439 -21.65 19.09 13.57
CA VAL A 439 -21.14 19.42 12.21
C VAL A 439 -19.89 18.61 11.92
N ASP A 440 -19.81 18.10 10.72
CA ASP A 440 -18.61 17.44 10.19
C ASP A 440 -17.53 18.48 9.84
N ALA A 441 -16.38 18.35 10.48
CA ALA A 441 -15.28 19.30 10.32
C ALA A 441 -14.72 19.35 8.88
N PHE A 442 -14.79 18.23 8.14
CA PHE A 442 -14.26 18.12 6.79
C PHE A 442 -15.21 18.74 5.75
N SER A 443 -16.44 18.28 5.69
CA SER A 443 -17.43 18.72 4.69
C SER A 443 -18.18 19.98 5.09
N GLY A 444 -18.23 20.31 6.40
CA GLY A 444 -19.09 21.35 6.95
C GLY A 444 -20.57 20.97 7.03
N ALA A 445 -20.93 19.74 6.69
CA ALA A 445 -22.30 19.24 6.73
C ALA A 445 -22.77 18.99 8.15
N LYS A 446 -24.07 19.23 8.42
CA LYS A 446 -24.68 18.91 9.72
C LYS A 446 -24.90 17.39 9.86
N TYR A 447 -24.64 16.84 11.04
CA TYR A 447 -24.89 15.43 11.29
C TYR A 447 -26.37 15.11 11.49
N LEU A 448 -26.81 14.04 10.82
CA LEU A 448 -28.09 13.38 11.06
C LEU A 448 -27.81 12.05 11.76
N ASN A 449 -27.93 12.04 13.08
CA ASN A 449 -27.53 10.91 13.92
C ASN A 449 -28.71 10.03 14.39
N SER A 450 -29.94 10.30 13.94
CA SER A 450 -31.11 9.46 14.22
C SER A 450 -32.14 9.49 13.10
N LEU A 451 -33.06 8.51 13.10
CA LEU A 451 -34.19 8.44 12.17
C LEU A 451 -35.15 9.59 12.37
N GLU A 452 -35.45 9.99 13.61
CA GLU A 452 -36.36 11.07 13.92
C GLU A 452 -35.91 12.39 13.31
N LYS A 453 -34.62 12.72 13.45
CA LYS A 453 -34.03 13.91 12.83
C LYS A 453 -34.11 13.87 11.29
N PHE A 454 -33.93 12.70 10.70
CA PHE A 454 -34.06 12.55 9.25
C PHE A 454 -35.52 12.74 8.79
N ILE A 455 -36.49 12.15 9.48
CA ILE A 455 -37.90 12.34 9.18
C ILE A 455 -38.31 13.81 9.35
N LEU A 456 -37.83 14.48 10.41
CA LEU A 456 -38.09 15.90 10.61
C LEU A 456 -37.52 16.73 9.45
N LEU A 457 -36.29 16.44 9.04
CA LEU A 457 -35.64 17.09 7.90
C LEU A 457 -36.48 16.99 6.62
N THR A 458 -37.02 15.79 6.30
CA THR A 458 -37.84 15.59 5.07
C THR A 458 -39.18 16.36 5.14
N LYS A 459 -39.71 16.64 6.34
CA LYS A 459 -40.91 17.46 6.53
C LYS A 459 -40.60 18.95 6.41
N GLU A 460 -39.50 19.41 6.97
CA GLU A 460 -39.09 20.82 6.93
C GLU A 460 -38.59 21.27 5.56
N ASN A 461 -37.97 20.36 4.80
CA ASN A 461 -37.44 20.63 3.50
C ASN A 461 -38.25 19.89 2.43
N PRO A 462 -39.01 20.62 1.59
CA PRO A 462 -40.00 20.03 0.69
C PRO A 462 -39.36 19.19 -0.42
N LYS A 463 -38.03 19.35 -0.70
CA LYS A 463 -37.32 18.66 -1.77
C LYS A 463 -35.92 18.25 -1.35
N GLY A 464 -35.54 17.02 -1.64
CA GLY A 464 -34.20 16.55 -1.34
C GLY A 464 -33.77 15.29 -2.10
N TYR A 465 -32.46 15.07 -2.09
CA TYR A 465 -31.81 13.82 -2.47
C TYR A 465 -31.10 13.22 -1.28
N ILE A 466 -31.09 11.90 -1.19
CA ILE A 466 -30.25 11.13 -0.30
C ILE A 466 -29.46 10.08 -1.08
N VAL A 467 -28.14 10.09 -0.90
CA VAL A 467 -27.24 9.06 -1.43
C VAL A 467 -26.85 8.17 -0.25
N LEU A 468 -27.17 6.88 -0.35
CA LEU A 468 -27.06 5.94 0.75
C LEU A 468 -26.53 4.59 0.27
N ASP A 469 -25.52 4.07 0.96
CA ASP A 469 -25.04 2.72 0.70
C ASP A 469 -25.67 1.65 1.60
N SER A 470 -25.47 0.39 1.24
CA SER A 470 -26.00 -0.77 1.98
C SER A 470 -25.09 -1.26 3.11
N TRP A 471 -23.83 -0.80 3.17
CA TRP A 471 -22.81 -1.46 4.02
C TRP A 471 -22.25 -0.59 5.16
N ASP A 472 -22.33 0.72 5.11
CA ASP A 472 -21.78 1.58 6.17
C ASP A 472 -22.48 1.34 7.51
N PRO A 473 -21.81 0.78 8.54
CA PRO A 473 -22.41 0.49 9.83
C PRO A 473 -22.65 1.75 10.67
N THR A 474 -22.12 2.90 10.25
CA THR A 474 -22.27 4.16 10.97
C THR A 474 -23.61 4.86 10.69
N VAL A 475 -24.34 4.40 9.67
CA VAL A 475 -25.70 4.86 9.38
C VAL A 475 -26.64 4.45 10.52
N PRO A 476 -27.42 5.37 11.13
CA PRO A 476 -28.38 5.03 12.17
C PRO A 476 -29.43 4.02 11.70
N GLU A 477 -29.90 3.21 12.64
CA GLU A 477 -30.93 2.20 12.38
C GLU A 477 -32.21 2.81 11.84
N GLY A 478 -32.93 2.07 10.99
CA GLY A 478 -34.21 2.45 10.41
C GLY A 478 -34.14 3.42 9.23
N ILE A 479 -33.02 4.17 9.04
CA ILE A 479 -32.93 5.14 7.94
C ILE A 479 -33.00 4.46 6.58
N ARG A 480 -32.29 3.33 6.36
CA ARG A 480 -32.33 2.59 5.11
C ARG A 480 -33.72 2.06 4.81
N GLU A 481 -34.36 1.47 5.81
CA GLU A 481 -35.72 0.93 5.70
C GLU A 481 -36.73 2.05 5.43
N TYR A 482 -36.65 3.18 6.14
CA TYR A 482 -37.48 4.35 5.87
C TYR A 482 -37.34 4.85 4.43
N CYS A 483 -36.10 4.97 3.92
CA CYS A 483 -35.88 5.41 2.54
C CYS A 483 -36.47 4.42 1.52
N GLN A 484 -36.33 3.12 1.74
CA GLN A 484 -36.87 2.09 0.85
C GLN A 484 -38.41 2.10 0.82
N THR A 485 -39.05 2.41 1.95
CA THR A 485 -40.50 2.33 2.09
C THR A 485 -41.20 3.65 1.72
N ASN A 486 -40.59 4.80 2.05
CA ASN A 486 -41.28 6.09 2.02
C ASN A 486 -40.75 7.07 0.97
N LEU A 487 -39.59 6.81 0.37
CA LEU A 487 -38.98 7.71 -0.62
C LEU A 487 -38.97 7.10 -2.01
N LYS A 488 -38.99 7.95 -3.03
CA LYS A 488 -38.85 7.52 -4.41
C LYS A 488 -37.41 7.13 -4.71
N ARG A 489 -37.17 5.89 -5.12
CA ARG A 489 -35.86 5.45 -5.59
C ARG A 489 -35.64 5.93 -7.03
N GLU A 490 -34.68 6.83 -7.21
CA GLU A 490 -34.36 7.44 -8.50
C GLU A 490 -33.25 6.69 -9.24
N PHE A 491 -32.26 6.16 -8.49
CA PHE A 491 -31.10 5.53 -9.07
C PHE A 491 -30.56 4.44 -8.13
N GLU A 492 -30.03 3.38 -8.75
CA GLU A 492 -29.40 2.27 -8.04
C GLU A 492 -28.18 1.81 -8.81
N ILE A 493 -27.08 1.57 -8.11
CA ILE A 493 -25.88 1.01 -8.70
C ILE A 493 -25.29 -0.03 -7.77
N ASP A 494 -24.98 -1.19 -8.31
CA ASP A 494 -24.19 -2.19 -7.60
C ASP A 494 -22.70 -1.88 -7.71
N ARG A 495 -21.94 -2.48 -6.81
CA ARG A 495 -20.48 -2.48 -6.91
C ARG A 495 -20.00 -2.98 -8.27
N LEU A 496 -18.82 -2.51 -8.66
CA LEU A 496 -18.24 -2.80 -9.97
C LEU A 496 -17.69 -4.23 -10.11
N TYR A 497 -17.49 -4.95 -9.01
CA TYR A 497 -16.95 -6.31 -9.02
C TYR A 497 -17.80 -7.28 -8.20
N PRO A 498 -18.07 -8.46 -8.76
CA PRO A 498 -18.74 -9.53 -8.05
C PRO A 498 -17.79 -10.27 -7.12
N VAL A 499 -17.35 -9.63 -6.03
CA VAL A 499 -16.77 -10.33 -4.89
C VAL A 499 -17.85 -10.40 -3.84
N GLN A 500 -18.21 -11.60 -3.38
CA GLN A 500 -19.32 -11.88 -2.45
C GLN A 500 -19.45 -10.84 -1.31
N PRO A 501 -20.65 -10.63 -0.80
CA PRO A 501 -22.01 -11.00 -1.17
C PRO A 501 -22.82 -9.85 -1.81
N ARG A 502 -24.07 -10.11 -2.22
CA ARG A 502 -25.02 -9.23 -2.93
C ARG A 502 -25.41 -7.91 -2.22
N TYR A 503 -24.79 -7.48 -1.16
CA TYR A 503 -25.27 -6.40 -0.28
C TYR A 503 -24.50 -5.09 -0.38
N TRP A 504 -23.92 -4.79 -1.53
CA TRP A 504 -23.04 -3.63 -1.68
C TRP A 504 -23.55 -2.66 -2.74
N THR A 505 -24.81 -2.28 -2.56
CA THR A 505 -25.55 -1.39 -3.46
C THR A 505 -25.53 0.02 -2.91
N VAL A 506 -25.49 1.00 -3.81
CA VAL A 506 -25.71 2.42 -3.49
C VAL A 506 -27.00 2.86 -4.14
N TRP A 507 -27.84 3.53 -3.39
CA TRP A 507 -29.10 4.09 -3.80
C TRP A 507 -29.10 5.60 -3.78
N VAL A 508 -29.82 6.20 -4.73
CA VAL A 508 -30.23 7.59 -4.67
C VAL A 508 -31.75 7.61 -4.51
N TYR A 509 -32.23 8.18 -3.43
CA TYR A 509 -33.63 8.43 -3.22
C TYR A 509 -33.92 9.93 -3.29
N SER A 510 -35.16 10.27 -3.62
CA SER A 510 -35.65 11.65 -3.59
C SER A 510 -36.95 11.76 -2.82
N TRP A 511 -37.24 12.96 -2.35
CA TRP A 511 -38.57 13.34 -1.86
C TRP A 511 -38.97 14.69 -2.41
N GLY A 512 -40.29 14.87 -2.67
CA GLY A 512 -40.87 16.12 -3.17
C GLY A 512 -40.40 16.56 -4.56
N LEU A 513 -39.72 15.67 -5.31
CA LEU A 513 -39.34 15.88 -6.69
C LEU A 513 -40.29 15.06 -7.57
N ASN A 514 -41.10 15.73 -8.39
CA ASN A 514 -42.03 15.10 -9.35
C ASN A 514 -41.28 14.81 -10.65
#